data_c56040dd74c583ad9dd2147e6dd5a98e
#
_entry.id   c56040dd74c583ad9dd2147e6dd5a98e
#
_cell.length_a   1.000
_cell.length_b   1.000
_cell.length_c   1.000
_cell.angle_alpha   90.00
_cell.angle_beta   90.00
_cell.angle_gamma   90.00
#
_symmetry.space_group_name_H-M   'P 1'
#
loop_
_entity.id
_entity.type
_entity.pdbx_description
1 polymer ?
#
loop_
_entity_poly.entity_id
_entity_poly.type
_entity_poly.pdbx_seq_one_letter_code
_entity_poly.pdbx_strand_id
1 'polypeptide(L)'
;MPDVLNLVEAWIYSLANLMPYLLLSIYPFRHNFRFPRFIVWMFIALIGVIQIILGTWAAFFPDTPSSIKSIVSTVIYIAFYFAVIKAHFGKMAFTLLAMSNICNMIVAVSKCIEYRILPEMAMQGYRWSFTVIMIVVEIIVLVPLYFYFKKVYEPVLNQETGQSMWRFIWVVPLTFYIVWYYIA
;
A
#
# COMPACT_ATOMS: atom_id res chain seq x y z
N MET A 1 20.69 21.11 -0.18
CA MET A 1 20.38 20.09 -1.20
C MET A 1 20.36 18.75 -0.47
N PRO A 2 19.39 17.89 -0.69
CA PRO A 2 19.40 16.58 -0.07
C PRO A 2 20.63 15.78 -0.58
N ASP A 3 21.28 15.07 0.33
CA ASP A 3 22.36 14.16 -0.04
C ASP A 3 21.82 13.04 -0.92
N VAL A 4 22.68 12.49 -1.78
CA VAL A 4 22.29 11.38 -2.67
C VAL A 4 21.71 10.21 -1.90
N LEU A 5 22.22 9.94 -0.70
CA LEU A 5 21.71 8.89 0.18
C LEU A 5 20.27 9.15 0.65
N ASN A 6 19.93 10.42 0.96
CA ASN A 6 18.56 10.81 1.36
C ASN A 6 17.58 10.63 0.19
N LEU A 7 18.03 10.91 -1.02
CA LEU A 7 17.22 10.76 -2.22
C LEU A 7 16.92 9.28 -2.51
N VAL A 8 17.95 8.44 -2.44
CA VAL A 8 17.80 6.98 -2.66
C VAL A 8 16.90 6.37 -1.60
N GLU A 9 17.03 6.77 -0.34
CA GLU A 9 16.14 6.30 0.74
C GLU A 9 14.69 6.70 0.48
N ALA A 10 14.43 7.96 0.11
CA ALA A 10 13.09 8.44 -0.19
C ALA A 10 12.44 7.67 -1.36
N TRP A 11 13.22 7.26 -2.36
CA TRP A 11 12.73 6.42 -3.46
C TRP A 11 12.37 5.00 -2.98
N ILE A 12 13.28 4.37 -2.24
CA ILE A 12 13.08 3.01 -1.71
C ILE A 12 11.86 3.00 -0.79
N TYR A 13 11.77 3.96 0.13
CA TYR A 13 10.62 4.09 1.02
C TYR A 13 9.32 4.29 0.24
N SER A 14 9.30 5.20 -0.73
CA SER A 14 8.10 5.51 -1.52
C SER A 14 7.62 4.30 -2.33
N LEU A 15 8.55 3.52 -2.89
CA LEU A 15 8.22 2.30 -3.63
C LEU A 15 7.77 1.17 -2.70
N ALA A 16 8.47 0.94 -1.60
CA ALA A 16 8.13 -0.11 -0.63
C ALA A 16 6.75 0.15 -0.01
N ASN A 17 6.45 1.40 0.34
CA ASN A 17 5.18 1.77 0.97
C ASN A 17 3.93 1.59 0.07
N LEU A 18 4.07 1.43 -1.26
CA LEU A 18 2.92 1.28 -2.15
C LEU A 18 2.98 0.01 -3.00
N MET A 19 4.11 -0.30 -3.63
CA MET A 19 4.18 -1.32 -4.69
C MET A 19 3.80 -2.73 -4.23
N PRO A 20 4.27 -3.24 -3.07
CA PRO A 20 3.91 -4.57 -2.62
C PRO A 20 2.40 -4.72 -2.38
N TYR A 21 1.78 -3.69 -1.79
CA TYR A 21 0.34 -3.68 -1.50
C TYR A 21 -0.50 -3.56 -2.77
N LEU A 22 -0.06 -2.73 -3.73
CA LEU A 22 -0.67 -2.61 -5.05
C LEU A 22 -0.67 -3.96 -5.78
N LEU A 23 0.48 -4.61 -5.86
CA LEU A 23 0.63 -5.91 -6.52
C LEU A 23 -0.22 -6.98 -5.86
N LEU A 24 -0.21 -7.02 -4.53
CA LEU A 24 -0.97 -8.02 -3.78
C LEU A 24 -2.49 -7.78 -3.88
N SER A 25 -2.95 -6.51 -3.91
CA SER A 25 -4.37 -6.18 -4.06
C SER A 25 -4.92 -6.51 -5.45
N ILE A 26 -4.09 -6.40 -6.50
CA ILE A 26 -4.48 -6.70 -7.88
C ILE A 26 -4.47 -8.21 -8.16
N TYR A 27 -3.62 -8.96 -7.47
CA TYR A 27 -3.39 -10.38 -7.71
C TYR A 27 -4.68 -11.23 -7.76
N PRO A 28 -5.64 -11.09 -6.82
CA PRO A 28 -6.88 -11.88 -6.86
C PRO A 28 -7.79 -11.57 -8.06
N PHE A 29 -7.61 -10.40 -8.67
CA PHE A 29 -8.39 -9.93 -9.82
C PHE A 29 -7.69 -10.13 -11.17
N ARG A 30 -6.60 -10.87 -11.23
CA ARG A 30 -5.76 -11.06 -12.43
C ARG A 30 -6.51 -11.60 -13.66
N HIS A 31 -7.66 -12.23 -13.45
CA HIS A 31 -8.54 -12.73 -14.51
C HIS A 31 -9.66 -11.75 -14.90
N ASN A 32 -9.83 -10.69 -14.12
CA ASN A 32 -10.92 -9.71 -14.24
C ASN A 32 -10.40 -8.32 -14.59
N PHE A 33 -9.36 -8.21 -15.40
CA PHE A 33 -8.87 -6.92 -15.88
C PHE A 33 -9.73 -6.39 -17.03
N ARG A 34 -9.92 -5.06 -17.08
CA ARG A 34 -10.56 -4.36 -18.21
C ARG A 34 -9.64 -4.25 -19.41
N PHE A 35 -8.33 -4.25 -19.18
CA PHE A 35 -7.29 -4.08 -20.20
C PHE A 35 -6.44 -5.34 -20.34
N PRO A 36 -5.78 -5.54 -21.50
CA PRO A 36 -4.78 -6.58 -21.68
C PRO A 36 -3.70 -6.51 -20.59
N ARG A 37 -3.19 -7.65 -20.17
CA ARG A 37 -2.19 -7.73 -19.08
C ARG A 37 -0.99 -6.82 -19.31
N PHE A 38 -0.55 -6.67 -20.56
CA PHE A 38 0.57 -5.79 -20.91
C PHE A 38 0.29 -4.33 -20.54
N ILE A 39 -0.91 -3.81 -20.84
CA ILE A 39 -1.32 -2.44 -20.50
C ILE A 39 -1.40 -2.27 -18.98
N VAL A 40 -1.89 -3.27 -18.26
CA VAL A 40 -1.92 -3.23 -16.78
C VAL A 40 -0.52 -3.11 -16.20
N TRP A 41 0.44 -3.88 -16.71
CA TRP A 41 1.84 -3.79 -16.27
C TRP A 41 2.48 -2.44 -16.60
N MET A 42 2.14 -1.86 -17.77
CA MET A 42 2.58 -0.50 -18.11
C MET A 42 2.05 0.53 -17.10
N PHE A 43 0.78 0.44 -16.70
CA PHE A 43 0.22 1.33 -15.68
C PHE A 43 0.87 1.14 -14.31
N ILE A 44 1.17 -0.09 -13.92
CA ILE A 44 1.90 -0.38 -12.68
C ILE A 44 3.30 0.26 -12.72
N ALA A 45 4.02 0.12 -13.84
CA ALA A 45 5.31 0.75 -14.01
C ALA A 45 5.22 2.29 -13.96
N LEU A 46 4.19 2.86 -14.59
CA LEU A 46 3.93 4.31 -14.53
C LEU A 46 3.69 4.79 -13.09
N ILE A 47 2.92 4.04 -12.30
CA ILE A 47 2.72 4.35 -10.88
C ILE A 47 4.06 4.28 -10.13
N GLY A 48 4.93 3.31 -10.45
CA GLY A 48 6.28 3.24 -9.88
C GLY A 48 7.09 4.50 -10.17
N VAL A 49 7.06 4.99 -11.39
CA VAL A 49 7.71 6.26 -11.77
C VAL A 49 7.12 7.44 -10.99
N ILE A 50 5.79 7.50 -10.87
CA ILE A 50 5.12 8.54 -10.08
C ILE A 50 5.56 8.49 -8.61
N GLN A 51 5.71 7.28 -8.03
CA GLN A 51 6.20 7.14 -6.65
C GLN A 51 7.64 7.63 -6.48
N ILE A 52 8.50 7.40 -7.46
CA ILE A 52 9.87 7.95 -7.47
C ILE A 52 9.83 9.49 -7.51
N ILE A 53 8.96 10.08 -8.34
CA ILE A 53 8.77 11.53 -8.41
C ILE A 53 8.26 12.08 -7.06
N LEU A 54 7.29 11.42 -6.43
CA LEU A 54 6.77 11.81 -5.12
C LEU A 54 7.84 11.67 -4.02
N GLY A 55 8.66 10.63 -4.07
CA GLY A 55 9.82 10.45 -3.19
C GLY A 55 10.85 11.57 -3.37
N THR A 56 11.15 11.93 -4.62
CA THR A 56 12.02 13.06 -4.94
C THR A 56 11.44 14.37 -4.38
N TRP A 57 10.16 14.62 -4.62
CA TRP A 57 9.48 15.79 -4.06
C TRP A 57 9.55 15.81 -2.52
N ALA A 58 9.38 14.67 -1.88
CA ALA A 58 9.51 14.53 -0.42
C ALA A 58 10.91 14.91 0.09
N ALA A 59 11.95 14.54 -0.64
CA ALA A 59 13.34 14.84 -0.27
C ALA A 59 13.70 16.32 -0.46
N PHE A 60 13.19 16.97 -1.51
CA PHE A 60 13.48 18.37 -1.80
C PHE A 60 12.63 19.36 -0.97
N PHE A 61 11.42 18.95 -0.57
CA PHE A 61 10.47 19.79 0.18
C PHE A 61 10.05 19.09 1.49
N PRO A 62 10.96 19.01 2.48
CA PRO A 62 10.69 18.32 3.76
C PRO A 62 9.56 18.99 4.54
N ASP A 63 9.40 20.32 4.40
CA ASP A 63 8.37 21.11 5.11
C ASP A 63 6.94 20.84 4.59
N THR A 64 6.79 20.17 3.44
CA THR A 64 5.47 19.81 2.93
C THR A 64 4.83 18.75 3.83
N PRO A 65 3.60 18.97 4.35
CA PRO A 65 2.93 18.00 5.18
C PRO A 65 2.90 16.61 4.53
N SER A 66 3.32 15.60 5.26
CA SER A 66 3.32 14.20 4.78
C SER A 66 1.92 13.72 4.36
N SER A 67 0.88 14.30 4.98
CA SER A 67 -0.51 14.06 4.63
C SER A 67 -0.85 14.38 3.18
N ILE A 68 -0.33 15.48 2.62
CA ILE A 68 -0.59 15.85 1.21
C ILE A 68 -0.02 14.80 0.27
N LYS A 69 1.22 14.37 0.50
CA LYS A 69 1.90 13.34 -0.30
C LYS A 69 1.16 11.99 -0.23
N SER A 70 0.71 11.62 0.96
CA SER A 70 -0.07 10.42 1.21
C SER A 70 -1.43 10.47 0.49
N ILE A 71 -2.14 11.58 0.54
CA ILE A 71 -3.42 11.78 -0.14
C ILE A 71 -3.26 11.65 -1.66
N VAL A 72 -2.26 12.31 -2.25
CA VAL A 72 -1.99 12.25 -3.70
C VAL A 72 -1.70 10.81 -4.12
N SER A 73 -0.82 10.11 -3.41
CA SER A 73 -0.50 8.70 -3.68
C SER A 73 -1.74 7.81 -3.57
N THR A 74 -2.55 7.99 -2.52
CA THR A 74 -3.78 7.22 -2.29
C THR A 74 -4.82 7.45 -3.38
N VAL A 75 -5.02 8.70 -3.81
CA VAL A 75 -5.96 9.03 -4.89
C VAL A 75 -5.54 8.36 -6.21
N ILE A 76 -4.26 8.43 -6.55
CA ILE A 76 -3.72 7.77 -7.75
C ILE A 76 -3.93 6.25 -7.67
N TYR A 77 -3.65 5.65 -6.51
CA TYR A 77 -3.86 4.22 -6.29
C TYR A 77 -5.33 3.81 -6.45
N ILE A 78 -6.25 4.54 -5.82
CA ILE A 78 -7.69 4.29 -5.92
C ILE A 78 -8.17 4.43 -7.36
N ALA A 79 -7.82 5.53 -8.04
CA ALA A 79 -8.22 5.78 -9.42
C ALA A 79 -7.75 4.66 -10.36
N PHE A 80 -6.45 4.28 -10.26
CA PHE A 80 -5.90 3.18 -11.03
C PHE A 80 -6.63 1.85 -10.74
N TYR A 81 -6.84 1.52 -9.47
CA TYR A 81 -7.45 0.26 -9.06
C TYR A 81 -8.85 0.09 -9.64
N PHE A 82 -9.70 1.13 -9.53
CA PHE A 82 -11.05 1.10 -10.11
C PHE A 82 -11.07 1.20 -11.65
N ALA A 83 -10.09 1.83 -12.26
CA ALA A 83 -9.97 1.89 -13.71
C ALA A 83 -9.60 0.54 -14.33
N VAL A 84 -8.71 -0.21 -13.70
CA VAL A 84 -8.12 -1.44 -14.25
C VAL A 84 -8.94 -2.68 -13.99
N ILE A 85 -9.61 -2.77 -12.84
CA ILE A 85 -10.32 -3.98 -12.41
C ILE A 85 -11.79 -3.91 -12.82
N LYS A 86 -12.30 -5.02 -13.40
CA LYS A 86 -13.72 -5.24 -13.73
C LYS A 86 -14.29 -6.25 -12.72
N ALA A 87 -14.72 -5.76 -11.56
CA ALA A 87 -15.34 -6.60 -10.53
C ALA A 87 -16.44 -5.83 -9.80
N HIS A 88 -17.21 -6.52 -8.96
CA HIS A 88 -18.21 -5.89 -8.11
C HIS A 88 -17.55 -4.93 -7.12
N PHE A 89 -18.14 -3.71 -6.97
CA PHE A 89 -17.59 -2.64 -6.13
C PHE A 89 -17.23 -3.12 -4.73
N GLY A 90 -18.11 -3.89 -4.07
CA GLY A 90 -17.84 -4.37 -2.71
C GLY A 90 -16.61 -5.27 -2.60
N LYS A 91 -16.33 -6.13 -3.59
CA LYS A 91 -15.12 -6.97 -3.64
C LYS A 91 -13.87 -6.10 -3.77
N MET A 92 -13.92 -5.10 -4.66
CA MET A 92 -12.82 -4.17 -4.87
C MET A 92 -12.56 -3.31 -3.65
N ALA A 93 -13.61 -2.70 -3.09
CA ALA A 93 -13.50 -1.84 -1.91
C ALA A 93 -12.99 -2.61 -0.68
N PHE A 94 -13.48 -3.83 -0.45
CA PHE A 94 -13.00 -4.68 0.63
C PHE A 94 -11.49 -4.97 0.50
N THR A 95 -11.05 -5.40 -0.68
CA THR A 95 -9.63 -5.74 -0.89
C THR A 95 -8.73 -4.52 -0.73
N LEU A 96 -9.12 -3.38 -1.30
CA LEU A 96 -8.37 -2.14 -1.23
C LEU A 96 -8.24 -1.64 0.21
N LEU A 97 -9.36 -1.59 0.95
CA LEU A 97 -9.37 -1.14 2.36
C LEU A 97 -8.62 -2.11 3.27
N ALA A 98 -8.76 -3.43 3.06
CA ALA A 98 -8.01 -4.43 3.81
C ALA A 98 -6.50 -4.27 3.60
N MET A 99 -6.05 -4.08 2.36
CA MET A 99 -4.64 -3.84 2.06
C MET A 99 -4.12 -2.54 2.65
N SER A 100 -4.91 -1.46 2.61
CA SER A 100 -4.57 -0.19 3.25
C SER A 100 -4.42 -0.31 4.76
N ASN A 101 -5.30 -1.07 5.43
CA ASN A 101 -5.18 -1.33 6.86
C ASN A 101 -3.93 -2.14 7.19
N ILE A 102 -3.59 -3.16 6.39
CA ILE A 102 -2.37 -3.95 6.57
C ILE A 102 -1.13 -3.06 6.41
N CYS A 103 -1.11 -2.19 5.40
CA CYS A 103 -0.05 -1.20 5.21
C CYS A 103 0.13 -0.32 6.45
N ASN A 104 -0.96 0.27 6.95
CA ASN A 104 -0.95 1.11 8.15
C ASN A 104 -0.43 0.36 9.38
N MET A 105 -0.85 -0.90 9.58
CA MET A 105 -0.36 -1.75 10.67
C MET A 105 1.14 -2.04 10.55
N ILE A 106 1.64 -2.35 9.36
CA ILE A 106 3.08 -2.58 9.12
C ILE A 106 3.89 -1.33 9.44
N VAL A 107 3.45 -0.16 8.96
CA VAL A 107 4.09 1.13 9.26
C VAL A 107 4.12 1.39 10.77
N ALA A 108 3.02 1.16 11.48
CA ALA A 108 2.95 1.36 12.94
C ALA A 108 3.87 0.40 13.70
N VAL A 109 3.83 -0.89 13.35
CA VAL A 109 4.71 -1.89 13.98
C VAL A 109 6.17 -1.54 13.72
N SER A 110 6.53 -1.13 12.51
CA SER A 110 7.90 -0.73 12.15
C SER A 110 8.36 0.48 12.96
N LYS A 111 7.50 1.49 13.16
CA LYS A 111 7.79 2.63 14.03
C LYS A 111 8.00 2.22 15.49
N CYS A 112 7.17 1.31 16.00
CA CYS A 112 7.30 0.81 17.36
C CYS A 112 8.61 0.04 17.56
N ILE A 113 9.00 -0.77 16.58
CA ILE A 113 10.26 -1.53 16.60
C ILE A 113 11.45 -0.56 16.55
N GLU A 114 11.45 0.40 15.62
CA GLU A 114 12.50 1.42 15.50
C GLU A 114 12.69 2.17 16.81
N TYR A 115 11.60 2.68 17.37
CA TYR A 115 11.64 3.43 18.63
C TYR A 115 12.22 2.62 19.80
N ARG A 116 11.96 1.31 19.84
CA ARG A 116 12.50 0.43 20.89
C ARG A 116 13.95 0.04 20.71
N ILE A 117 14.38 -0.18 19.47
CA ILE A 117 15.75 -0.70 19.17
C ILE A 117 16.72 0.46 18.94
N LEU A 118 16.28 1.54 18.28
CA LEU A 118 17.12 2.66 17.85
C LEU A 118 16.45 4.00 18.20
N PRO A 119 16.21 4.31 19.48
CA PRO A 119 15.49 5.52 19.90
C PRO A 119 16.17 6.81 19.43
N GLU A 120 17.49 6.86 19.37
CA GLU A 120 18.24 8.03 18.91
C GLU A 120 18.03 8.29 17.42
N MET A 121 17.96 7.25 16.59
CA MET A 121 17.70 7.36 15.16
C MET A 121 16.22 7.69 14.86
N ALA A 122 15.31 7.22 15.69
CA ALA A 122 13.88 7.51 15.56
C ALA A 122 13.57 9.01 15.68
N MET A 123 14.44 9.78 16.33
CA MET A 123 14.33 11.24 16.47
C MET A 123 14.95 12.03 15.30
N GLN A 124 15.68 11.38 14.40
CA GLN A 124 16.32 12.02 13.25
C GLN A 124 15.32 12.17 12.09
N GLY A 125 15.43 13.24 11.33
CA GLY A 125 14.60 13.47 10.14
C GLY A 125 14.90 12.52 8.97
N TYR A 126 16.03 11.83 9.03
CA TYR A 126 16.55 10.92 8.03
C TYR A 126 16.59 9.48 8.59
N ARG A 127 15.89 8.55 7.95
CA ARG A 127 15.47 7.30 8.59
C ARG A 127 15.73 6.04 7.79
N TRP A 128 16.99 5.80 7.39
CA TRP A 128 17.37 4.49 6.83
C TRP A 128 16.97 3.33 7.75
N SER A 129 17.11 3.50 9.07
CA SER A 129 16.70 2.51 10.05
C SER A 129 15.23 2.14 9.91
N PHE A 130 14.34 3.14 9.78
CA PHE A 130 12.92 2.92 9.58
C PHE A 130 12.62 2.15 8.29
N THR A 131 13.20 2.58 7.17
CA THR A 131 12.98 1.97 5.85
C THR A 131 13.42 0.50 5.83
N VAL A 132 14.57 0.18 6.41
CA VAL A 132 15.06 -1.20 6.51
C VAL A 132 14.14 -2.06 7.40
N ILE A 133 13.77 -1.56 8.58
CA ILE A 133 12.85 -2.28 9.48
C ILE A 133 11.51 -2.52 8.80
N MET A 134 10.97 -1.51 8.11
CA MET A 134 9.70 -1.62 7.39
C MET A 134 9.76 -2.72 6.33
N ILE A 135 10.80 -2.75 5.50
CA ILE A 135 10.98 -3.79 4.46
C ILE A 135 11.06 -5.19 5.09
N VAL A 136 11.77 -5.35 6.20
CA VAL A 136 11.85 -6.64 6.91
C VAL A 136 10.47 -7.07 7.41
N VAL A 137 9.72 -6.17 8.06
CA VAL A 137 8.36 -6.44 8.54
C VAL A 137 7.43 -6.75 7.37
N GLU A 138 7.54 -6.03 6.26
CA GLU A 138 6.78 -6.30 5.03
C GLU A 138 7.03 -7.72 4.51
N ILE A 139 8.26 -8.14 4.39
CA ILE A 139 8.59 -9.49 3.93
C ILE A 139 7.96 -10.55 4.84
N ILE A 140 8.07 -10.36 6.17
CA ILE A 140 7.52 -11.29 7.16
C ILE A 140 6.00 -11.39 7.06
N VAL A 141 5.30 -10.28 6.79
CA VAL A 141 3.83 -10.24 6.74
C VAL A 141 3.29 -10.57 5.36
N LEU A 142 3.86 -9.98 4.29
CA LEU A 142 3.28 -10.07 2.95
C LEU A 142 3.55 -11.43 2.29
N VAL A 143 4.63 -12.13 2.63
CA VAL A 143 4.91 -13.45 2.07
C VAL A 143 3.85 -14.48 2.49
N PRO A 144 3.53 -14.67 3.79
CA PRO A 144 2.42 -15.54 4.21
C PRO A 144 1.07 -15.06 3.63
N LEU A 145 0.85 -13.74 3.61
CA LEU A 145 -0.38 -13.15 3.09
C LEU A 145 -0.57 -13.45 1.59
N TYR A 146 0.50 -13.45 0.79
CA TYR A 146 0.44 -13.87 -0.62
C TYR A 146 -0.05 -15.31 -0.77
N PHE A 147 0.45 -16.25 0.05
CA PHE A 147 -0.01 -17.64 0.03
C PHE A 147 -1.47 -17.76 0.45
N TYR A 148 -1.90 -16.99 1.44
CA TYR A 148 -3.31 -16.91 1.85
C TYR A 148 -4.19 -16.37 0.71
N PHE A 149 -3.78 -15.29 0.05
CA PHE A 149 -4.49 -14.73 -1.10
C PHE A 149 -4.65 -15.73 -2.22
N LYS A 150 -3.60 -16.46 -2.55
CA LYS A 150 -3.62 -17.47 -3.61
C LYS A 150 -4.50 -18.68 -3.28
N LYS A 151 -4.43 -19.18 -2.04
CA LYS A 151 -5.08 -20.46 -1.67
C LYS A 151 -6.50 -20.29 -1.17
N VAL A 152 -6.82 -19.17 -0.52
CA VAL A 152 -8.09 -18.97 0.17
C VAL A 152 -8.89 -17.83 -0.43
N TYR A 153 -8.27 -16.66 -0.55
CA TYR A 153 -9.00 -15.44 -0.89
C TYR A 153 -9.44 -15.40 -2.37
N GLU A 154 -8.57 -15.73 -3.30
CA GLU A 154 -8.88 -15.76 -4.73
C GLU A 154 -10.03 -16.72 -5.09
N PRO A 155 -10.07 -17.98 -4.58
CA PRO A 155 -11.21 -18.86 -4.80
C PRO A 155 -12.53 -18.30 -4.24
N VAL A 156 -12.51 -17.71 -3.05
CA VAL A 156 -13.71 -17.10 -2.43
C VAL A 156 -14.21 -15.91 -3.23
N LEU A 157 -13.31 -15.06 -3.73
CA LEU A 157 -13.69 -13.94 -4.59
C LEU A 157 -14.36 -14.37 -5.90
N ASN A 158 -13.92 -15.49 -6.47
CA ASN A 158 -14.42 -15.98 -7.76
C ASN A 158 -15.71 -16.79 -7.63
N GLN A 159 -16.15 -17.13 -6.42
CA GLN A 159 -17.45 -17.76 -6.20
C GLN A 159 -18.59 -16.78 -6.48
N GLU A 160 -19.57 -17.23 -7.26
CA GLU A 160 -20.79 -16.45 -7.55
C GLU A 160 -21.78 -16.45 -6.37
N THR A 161 -21.68 -17.46 -5.49
CA THR A 161 -22.46 -17.57 -4.27
C THR A 161 -22.08 -16.47 -3.27
N GLY A 162 -23.05 -15.64 -2.89
CA GLY A 162 -22.85 -14.62 -1.86
C GLY A 162 -22.68 -13.18 -2.35
N GLN A 163 -23.12 -12.85 -3.56
CA GLN A 163 -23.08 -11.47 -4.08
C GLN A 163 -23.72 -10.44 -3.13
N SER A 164 -24.76 -10.83 -2.38
CA SER A 164 -25.40 -9.96 -1.40
C SER A 164 -24.47 -9.62 -0.23
N MET A 165 -23.59 -10.55 0.18
CA MET A 165 -22.64 -10.35 1.28
C MET A 165 -21.58 -9.31 0.92
N TRP A 166 -21.12 -9.28 -0.33
CA TRP A 166 -20.13 -8.31 -0.82
C TRP A 166 -20.64 -6.86 -0.85
N ARG A 167 -21.97 -6.65 -0.80
CA ARG A 167 -22.55 -5.29 -0.72
C ARG A 167 -22.22 -4.59 0.60
N PHE A 168 -22.00 -5.33 1.67
CA PHE A 168 -21.84 -4.78 3.02
C PHE A 168 -20.51 -5.10 3.69
N ILE A 169 -19.83 -6.19 3.30
CA ILE A 169 -18.62 -6.65 3.97
C ILE A 169 -17.47 -5.64 3.93
N TRP A 170 -17.41 -4.77 2.92
CA TRP A 170 -16.41 -3.72 2.79
C TRP A 170 -16.52 -2.64 3.90
N VAL A 171 -17.66 -2.57 4.59
CA VAL A 171 -17.84 -1.66 5.74
C VAL A 171 -16.91 -2.05 6.88
N VAL A 172 -16.63 -3.35 7.05
CA VAL A 172 -15.75 -3.84 8.12
C VAL A 172 -14.33 -3.24 8.02
N PRO A 173 -13.57 -3.41 6.93
CA PRO A 173 -12.27 -2.76 6.85
C PRO A 173 -12.35 -1.23 6.77
N LEU A 174 -13.48 -0.66 6.32
CA LEU A 174 -13.69 0.79 6.35
C LEU A 174 -13.75 1.31 7.79
N THR A 175 -14.47 0.64 8.69
CA THR A 175 -14.52 1.05 10.11
C THR A 175 -13.14 1.02 10.75
N PHE A 176 -12.34 -0.04 10.50
CA PHE A 176 -10.95 -0.11 10.95
C PHE A 176 -10.10 1.03 10.39
N TYR A 177 -10.26 1.36 9.11
CA TYR A 177 -9.55 2.45 8.46
C TYR A 177 -9.88 3.81 9.08
N ILE A 178 -11.17 4.08 9.37
CA ILE A 178 -11.61 5.31 10.02
C ILE A 178 -11.07 5.39 11.45
N VAL A 179 -11.22 4.31 12.24
CA VAL A 179 -10.74 4.27 13.63
C VAL A 179 -9.23 4.51 13.68
N TRP A 180 -8.47 3.95 12.72
CA TRP A 180 -7.03 4.20 12.61
C TRP A 180 -6.70 5.68 12.49
N TYR A 181 -7.40 6.42 11.63
CA TYR A 181 -7.19 7.86 11.44
C TYR A 181 -7.58 8.72 12.64
N TYR A 182 -8.46 8.22 13.53
CA TYR A 182 -8.83 8.92 14.76
C TYR A 182 -7.84 8.68 15.90
N ILE A 183 -7.11 7.56 15.89
CA ILE A 183 -6.21 7.14 16.98
C ILE A 183 -4.75 7.51 16.64
N ALA A 184 -4.35 7.55 15.38
CA ALA A 184 -3.00 7.85 14.90
C ALA A 184 -2.73 9.34 14.81
#